data_1ee28b57a4a367cee347bda12e997429
#
_entry.id   1ee28b57a4a367cee347bda12e997429
#
_cell.length_a   1.000
_cell.length_b   1.000
_cell.length_c   1.000
_cell.angle_alpha   90.00
_cell.angle_beta   90.00
_cell.angle_gamma   90.00
#
_symmetry.space_group_name_H-M   'P 1'
#
loop_
_entity.id
_entity.type
_entity.pdbx_description
1 polymer ?
#
loop_
_entity_poly.entity_id
_entity_poly.type
_entity_poly.pdbx_seq_one_letter_code
_entity_poly.pdbx_strand_id
1 'polypeptide(L)'
;MREERGRLPGGTIINESVELWGSVGGHVTVVDGGKFYVRGAIYGDLVIEDGGRCHVFGNVQGNIVVKEGAKVIHSGVCGQNIINEGGRLVVEGLSTVMGKIKTKAGESRLEGKHRDV
;
A
#
# COMPACT_ATOMS: atom_id res chain seq x y z
N MET A 1 16.66 6.95 6.51
CA MET A 1 15.73 6.21 5.62
C MET A 1 16.53 5.54 4.52
N ARG A 2 16.31 4.25 4.32
CA ARG A 2 16.97 3.50 3.26
C ARG A 2 16.26 3.77 1.93
N GLU A 3 17.04 4.03 0.87
CA GLU A 3 16.51 4.16 -0.48
C GLU A 3 16.86 2.92 -1.29
N GLU A 4 15.87 2.39 -1.99
CA GLU A 4 16.03 1.23 -2.87
C GLU A 4 15.70 1.65 -4.29
N ARG A 5 16.71 1.61 -5.18
CA ARG A 5 16.56 2.05 -6.56
C ARG A 5 16.63 0.89 -7.57
N GLY A 6 17.00 -0.30 -7.11
CA GLY A 6 17.08 -1.48 -7.95
C GLY A 6 15.81 -2.31 -7.92
N ARG A 7 15.95 -3.58 -8.28
CA ARG A 7 14.86 -4.54 -8.28
C ARG A 7 15.03 -5.50 -7.10
N LEU A 8 14.01 -5.56 -6.27
CA LEU A 8 13.94 -6.51 -5.15
C LEU A 8 13.07 -7.71 -5.54
N PRO A 9 13.34 -8.89 -4.98
CA PRO A 9 12.52 -10.07 -5.24
C PRO A 9 11.18 -9.99 -4.54
N GLY A 10 10.21 -10.77 -5.00
CA GLY A 10 8.97 -10.98 -4.29
C GLY A 10 9.21 -11.61 -2.92
N GLY A 11 8.27 -11.38 -1.99
CA GLY A 11 8.42 -11.82 -0.61
C GLY A 11 9.25 -10.87 0.25
N THR A 12 9.51 -9.67 -0.23
CA THR A 12 10.23 -8.65 0.53
C THR A 12 9.40 -8.21 1.74
N ILE A 13 10.08 -8.15 2.89
CA ILE A 13 9.47 -7.70 4.16
C ILE A 13 10.11 -6.38 4.54
N ILE A 14 9.28 -5.39 4.85
CA ILE A 14 9.71 -4.05 5.25
C ILE A 14 9.45 -3.88 6.75
N ASN A 15 10.52 -3.77 7.54
CA ASN A 15 10.46 -3.57 8.98
C ASN A 15 11.22 -2.33 9.46
N GLU A 16 11.57 -1.45 8.53
CA GLU A 16 12.28 -0.19 8.79
C GLU A 16 11.78 0.85 7.80
N SER A 17 12.31 2.07 7.88
CA SER A 17 11.95 3.13 6.94
C SER A 17 12.64 2.91 5.60
N VAL A 18 11.87 2.72 4.55
CA VAL A 18 12.37 2.46 3.20
C VAL A 18 11.60 3.31 2.18
N GLU A 19 12.35 3.95 1.29
CA GLU A 19 11.78 4.63 0.13
C GLU A 19 12.14 3.82 -1.11
N LEU A 20 11.14 3.29 -1.79
CA LEU A 20 11.32 2.46 -2.98
C LEU A 20 11.18 3.33 -4.22
N TRP A 21 12.30 3.56 -4.92
CA TRP A 21 12.32 4.21 -6.23
C TRP A 21 12.35 3.18 -7.37
N GLY A 22 12.87 1.99 -7.10
CA GLY A 22 12.94 0.89 -8.04
C GLY A 22 11.67 0.06 -8.04
N SER A 23 11.82 -1.26 -8.05
CA SER A 23 10.68 -2.17 -8.13
C SER A 23 10.84 -3.39 -7.24
N VAL A 24 9.70 -4.01 -6.92
CA VAL A 24 9.66 -5.33 -6.29
C VAL A 24 8.93 -6.26 -7.25
N GLY A 25 9.57 -7.38 -7.57
CA GLY A 25 9.07 -8.32 -8.57
C GLY A 25 7.96 -9.26 -8.09
N GLY A 26 7.31 -8.95 -6.97
CA GLY A 26 6.23 -9.76 -6.43
C GLY A 26 5.60 -9.07 -5.23
N HIS A 27 5.24 -9.84 -4.21
CA HIS A 27 4.53 -9.33 -3.04
C HIS A 27 5.47 -8.63 -2.05
N VAL A 28 4.91 -7.67 -1.31
CA VAL A 28 5.60 -6.95 -0.24
C VAL A 28 4.72 -6.96 1.00
N THR A 29 5.32 -7.21 2.15
CA THR A 29 4.65 -7.11 3.44
C THR A 29 5.37 -6.06 4.29
N VAL A 30 4.62 -5.07 4.77
CA VAL A 30 5.12 -4.05 5.70
C VAL A 30 4.66 -4.47 7.08
N VAL A 31 5.61 -4.69 7.98
CA VAL A 31 5.33 -5.17 9.34
C VAL A 31 5.59 -4.08 10.36
N ASP A 32 5.40 -4.39 11.64
CA ASP A 32 5.61 -3.45 12.73
C ASP A 32 7.00 -2.80 12.63
N GLY A 33 7.05 -1.49 12.79
CA GLY A 33 8.27 -0.72 12.62
C GLY A 33 8.59 -0.32 11.20
N GLY A 34 7.91 -0.91 10.22
CA GLY A 34 8.08 -0.55 8.82
C GLY A 34 7.38 0.76 8.47
N LYS A 35 8.05 1.56 7.67
CA LYS A 35 7.50 2.79 7.11
C LYS A 35 7.92 2.84 5.65
N PHE A 36 6.99 2.56 4.77
CA PHE A 36 7.29 2.28 3.37
C PHE A 36 6.70 3.34 2.45
N TYR A 37 7.57 3.98 1.68
CA TYR A 37 7.17 4.96 0.67
C TYR A 37 7.40 4.35 -0.71
N VAL A 38 6.32 4.06 -1.42
CA VAL A 38 6.38 3.44 -2.74
C VAL A 38 6.34 4.54 -3.80
N ARG A 39 7.49 4.86 -4.38
CA ARG A 39 7.57 5.79 -5.49
C ARG A 39 7.74 5.06 -6.83
N GLY A 40 8.26 3.85 -6.79
CA GLY A 40 8.40 2.99 -7.96
C GLY A 40 7.22 2.04 -8.11
N ALA A 41 7.51 0.74 -8.36
CA ALA A 41 6.47 -0.22 -8.70
C ALA A 41 6.57 -1.50 -7.86
N ILE A 42 5.42 -2.04 -7.50
CA ILE A 42 5.27 -3.36 -6.89
C ILE A 42 4.43 -4.19 -7.86
N TYR A 43 4.96 -5.35 -8.29
CA TYR A 43 4.29 -6.18 -9.28
C TYR A 43 3.34 -7.23 -8.68
N GLY A 44 3.34 -7.38 -7.36
CA GLY A 44 2.40 -8.25 -6.66
C GLY A 44 1.51 -7.45 -5.72
N ASP A 45 1.11 -8.10 -4.63
CA ASP A 45 0.27 -7.48 -3.62
C ASP A 45 1.10 -6.74 -2.59
N LEU A 46 0.51 -5.72 -1.99
CA LEU A 46 1.10 -4.96 -0.90
C LEU A 46 0.21 -5.15 0.34
N VAL A 47 0.77 -5.77 1.37
CA VAL A 47 0.07 -6.04 2.62
C VAL A 47 0.75 -5.24 3.73
N ILE A 48 -0.03 -4.47 4.46
CA ILE A 48 0.47 -3.69 5.60
C ILE A 48 -0.16 -4.26 6.86
N GLU A 49 0.70 -4.74 7.76
CA GLU A 49 0.28 -5.39 9.01
C GLU A 49 0.32 -4.42 10.18
N ASP A 50 -0.14 -4.88 11.33
CA ASP A 50 -0.20 -4.11 12.57
C ASP A 50 1.13 -3.41 12.83
N GLY A 51 1.08 -2.10 13.09
CA GLY A 51 2.26 -1.29 13.34
C GLY A 51 3.01 -0.83 12.09
N GLY A 52 2.63 -1.32 10.91
CA GLY A 52 3.21 -0.89 9.64
C GLY A 52 2.54 0.36 9.10
N ARG A 53 3.28 1.12 8.32
CA ARG A 53 2.79 2.34 7.64
C ARG A 53 3.26 2.33 6.20
N CYS A 54 2.40 2.80 5.30
CA CYS A 54 2.75 2.87 3.89
C CYS A 54 2.11 4.08 3.22
N HIS A 55 2.88 4.74 2.37
CA HIS A 55 2.36 5.78 1.49
C HIS A 55 2.69 5.39 0.05
N VAL A 56 1.67 5.15 -0.75
CA VAL A 56 1.84 4.74 -2.15
C VAL A 56 1.73 5.97 -3.05
N PHE A 57 2.84 6.33 -3.69
CA PHE A 57 2.89 7.38 -4.71
C PHE A 57 2.99 6.80 -6.12
N GLY A 58 3.57 5.61 -6.24
CA GLY A 58 3.80 4.94 -7.52
C GLY A 58 2.73 3.93 -7.86
N ASN A 59 3.16 2.75 -8.31
CA ASN A 59 2.28 1.70 -8.81
C ASN A 59 2.30 0.45 -7.95
N VAL A 60 1.13 -0.06 -7.62
CA VAL A 60 0.97 -1.42 -7.08
C VAL A 60 0.06 -2.16 -8.05
N GLN A 61 0.59 -3.20 -8.72
CA GLN A 61 -0.19 -3.91 -9.74
C GLN A 61 -1.20 -4.88 -9.14
N GLY A 62 -0.93 -5.40 -7.94
CA GLY A 62 -1.84 -6.29 -7.23
C GLY A 62 -2.80 -5.53 -6.31
N ASN A 63 -3.21 -6.22 -5.25
CA ASN A 63 -4.09 -5.66 -4.23
C ASN A 63 -3.28 -4.92 -3.16
N ILE A 64 -3.94 -3.97 -2.50
CA ILE A 64 -3.42 -3.35 -1.29
C ILE A 64 -4.32 -3.83 -0.15
N VAL A 65 -3.73 -4.47 0.85
CA VAL A 65 -4.46 -4.99 2.00
C VAL A 65 -3.98 -4.28 3.25
N VAL A 66 -4.92 -3.62 3.94
CA VAL A 66 -4.65 -2.84 5.15
C VAL A 66 -5.18 -3.64 6.34
N LYS A 67 -4.28 -4.24 7.11
CA LYS A 67 -4.64 -5.06 8.26
C LYS A 67 -4.98 -4.19 9.47
N GLU A 68 -5.56 -4.80 10.49
CA GLU A 68 -5.82 -4.13 11.76
C GLU A 68 -4.53 -3.52 12.31
N GLY A 69 -4.59 -2.26 12.73
CA GLY A 69 -3.45 -1.52 13.27
C GLY A 69 -2.49 -0.96 12.24
N ALA A 70 -2.73 -1.17 10.95
CA ALA A 70 -1.93 -0.59 9.88
C ALA A 70 -2.43 0.79 9.46
N LYS A 71 -1.57 1.56 8.80
CA LYS A 71 -1.94 2.87 8.25
C LYS A 71 -1.43 2.97 6.81
N VAL A 72 -2.32 3.35 5.90
CA VAL A 72 -2.00 3.46 4.48
C VAL A 72 -2.60 4.74 3.91
N ILE A 73 -1.79 5.45 3.14
CA ILE A 73 -2.25 6.56 2.30
C ILE A 73 -1.97 6.16 0.85
N HIS A 74 -3.01 6.15 0.03
CA HIS A 74 -2.88 5.81 -1.38
C HIS A 74 -3.03 7.07 -2.23
N SER A 75 -1.93 7.46 -2.87
CA SER A 75 -1.87 8.63 -3.75
C SER A 75 -1.53 8.27 -5.19
N GLY A 76 -1.19 7.01 -5.45
CA GLY A 76 -0.74 6.54 -6.75
C GLY A 76 -1.77 5.69 -7.49
N VAL A 77 -1.30 4.57 -8.05
CA VAL A 77 -2.14 3.66 -8.84
C VAL A 77 -2.15 2.28 -8.20
N CYS A 78 -3.34 1.76 -7.95
CA CYS A 78 -3.56 0.37 -7.55
C CYS A 78 -4.23 -0.36 -8.71
N GLY A 79 -3.62 -1.44 -9.16
CA GLY A 79 -4.10 -2.17 -10.33
C GLY A 79 -5.26 -3.10 -10.05
N GLN A 80 -5.55 -3.39 -8.78
CA GLN A 80 -6.64 -4.27 -8.39
C GLN A 80 -7.46 -3.64 -7.27
N ASN A 81 -7.64 -4.34 -6.16
CA ASN A 81 -8.52 -3.88 -5.09
C ASN A 81 -7.74 -3.31 -3.91
N ILE A 82 -8.37 -2.43 -3.16
CA ILE A 82 -7.87 -2.02 -1.85
C ILE A 82 -8.85 -2.55 -0.81
N ILE A 83 -8.35 -3.33 0.14
CA ILE A 83 -9.16 -3.98 1.16
C ILE A 83 -8.68 -3.51 2.52
N ASN A 84 -9.55 -2.83 3.26
CA ASN A 84 -9.27 -2.42 4.63
C ASN A 84 -9.90 -3.45 5.57
N GLU A 85 -9.06 -4.16 6.31
CA GLU A 85 -9.47 -5.21 7.23
C GLU A 85 -9.42 -4.77 8.70
N GLY A 86 -9.18 -3.50 8.96
CA GLY A 86 -9.19 -3.02 10.34
C GLY A 86 -8.24 -1.86 10.64
N GLY A 87 -7.54 -1.37 9.63
CA GLY A 87 -6.60 -0.28 9.81
C GLY A 87 -7.18 1.08 9.43
N ARG A 88 -6.30 2.03 9.19
CA ARG A 88 -6.64 3.35 8.67
C ARG A 88 -6.19 3.46 7.23
N LEU A 89 -7.12 3.81 6.37
CA LEU A 89 -6.88 3.96 4.93
C LEU A 89 -7.32 5.35 4.50
N VAL A 90 -6.46 6.04 3.77
CA VAL A 90 -6.83 7.27 3.05
C VAL A 90 -6.60 7.02 1.58
N VAL A 91 -7.63 7.18 0.76
CA VAL A 91 -7.53 7.12 -0.70
C VAL A 91 -7.72 8.53 -1.22
N GLU A 92 -6.64 9.13 -1.71
CA GLU A 92 -6.66 10.52 -2.16
C GLU A 92 -7.43 10.67 -3.47
N GLY A 93 -8.03 11.85 -3.67
CA GLY A 93 -8.98 12.07 -4.75
C GLY A 93 -8.41 11.91 -6.15
N LEU A 94 -7.12 12.21 -6.34
CA LEU A 94 -6.45 12.11 -7.64
C LEU A 94 -5.79 10.75 -7.86
N SER A 95 -5.85 9.85 -6.88
CA SER A 95 -5.30 8.52 -7.03
C SER A 95 -6.21 7.65 -7.89
N THR A 96 -5.67 6.51 -8.33
CA THR A 96 -6.39 5.56 -9.17
C THR A 96 -6.49 4.21 -8.48
N VAL A 97 -7.68 3.62 -8.51
CA VAL A 97 -7.92 2.24 -8.08
C VAL A 97 -8.69 1.58 -9.19
N MET A 98 -8.06 0.61 -9.86
CA MET A 98 -8.67 -0.06 -11.02
C MET A 98 -9.78 -1.01 -10.61
N GLY A 99 -9.66 -1.61 -9.45
CA GLY A 99 -10.67 -2.50 -8.88
C GLY A 99 -11.59 -1.77 -7.91
N LYS A 100 -11.91 -2.44 -6.82
CA LYS A 100 -12.87 -1.96 -5.82
C LYS A 100 -12.15 -1.64 -4.51
N ILE A 101 -12.74 -0.73 -3.75
CA ILE A 101 -12.30 -0.42 -2.40
C ILE A 101 -13.34 -1.04 -1.46
N LYS A 102 -12.89 -1.88 -0.54
CA LYS A 102 -13.77 -2.54 0.42
C LYS A 102 -13.26 -2.33 1.83
N THR A 103 -14.09 -1.72 2.67
CA THR A 103 -13.80 -1.54 4.09
C THR A 103 -14.59 -2.58 4.86
N LYS A 104 -13.89 -3.61 5.36
CA LYS A 104 -14.49 -4.66 6.19
C LYS A 104 -14.52 -4.24 7.65
N ALA A 105 -13.53 -3.47 8.07
CA ALA A 105 -13.38 -2.95 9.42
C ALA A 105 -12.40 -1.79 9.37
N GLY A 106 -12.26 -1.05 10.48
CA GLY A 106 -11.37 0.09 10.56
C GLY A 106 -12.00 1.34 9.97
N GLU A 107 -11.16 2.27 9.55
CA GLU A 107 -11.61 3.55 9.01
C GLU A 107 -11.02 3.76 7.63
N SER A 108 -11.86 4.13 6.67
CA SER A 108 -11.44 4.51 5.33
C SER A 108 -11.95 5.91 5.02
N ARG A 109 -11.03 6.78 4.64
CA ARG A 109 -11.35 8.11 4.14
C ARG A 109 -11.15 8.09 2.63
N LEU A 110 -12.26 8.15 1.90
CA LEU A 110 -12.27 8.08 0.44
C LEU A 110 -12.59 9.45 -0.12
N GLU A 111 -11.65 10.00 -0.86
CA GLU A 111 -11.77 11.35 -1.40
C GLU A 111 -12.17 11.31 -2.88
N GLY A 112 -12.74 12.43 -3.36
CA GLY A 112 -13.13 12.55 -4.75
C GLY A 112 -14.23 11.57 -5.13
N LYS A 113 -14.01 10.83 -6.22
CA LYS A 113 -14.98 9.88 -6.76
C LYS A 113 -14.85 8.47 -6.19
N HIS A 114 -13.91 8.24 -5.29
CA HIS A 114 -13.72 6.90 -4.72
C HIS A 114 -14.90 6.53 -3.83
N ARG A 115 -15.31 5.26 -3.89
CA ARG A 115 -16.44 4.74 -3.13
C ARG A 115 -16.09 3.41 -2.52
N ASP A 116 -16.58 3.19 -1.31
CA ASP A 116 -16.53 1.90 -0.63
C ASP A 116 -17.64 0.99 -1.19
N VAL A 117 -17.35 -0.26 -1.30
CA VAL A 117 -18.27 -1.25 -1.88
C VAL A 117 -19.00 -2.02 -0.81
#